data_20606b51bc50526b9319b66198a65719
#
_entry.id   20606b51bc50526b9319b66198a65719
#
_cell.length_a   1.000
_cell.length_b   1.000
_cell.length_c   1.000
_cell.angle_alpha   90.00
_cell.angle_beta   90.00
_cell.angle_gamma   90.00
#
_symmetry.space_group_name_H-M   'P 1'
#
loop_
_entity.id
_entity.type
_entity.pdbx_description
1 polymer ?
#
loop_
_entity_poly.entity_id
_entity_poly.type
_entity_poly.pdbx_seq_one_letter_code
_entity_poly.pdbx_strand_id
1 'polypeptide(L)'
;MRLTSTSFANDATLPVEFAFGKVASEGHVALSSNRNPHLAWSDVPDGTLSSFVVVCHDPDVPSRGDDVDREDREVPHDLPRVDFFHWVLINLPADAREIVAGTHSHGVTPRGKKGPRPDLPVADGVRHGLNDYTGWFAGDADMKGDYYGYDGACPPWNDSIVHRYVFTVYAVDVPRLEIPEHHALTGAQVLAALQGHVLAEAAVTATYSLNPRLAG
;
A
#
# COMPACT_ATOMS: atom_id res chain seq x y z
N MET A 1 14.59 -6.86 -13.71
CA MET A 1 13.50 -7.45 -12.91
C MET A 1 12.15 -7.06 -13.51
N ARG A 2 11.14 -7.92 -13.43
CA ARG A 2 9.78 -7.66 -13.90
C ARG A 2 8.77 -8.01 -12.80
N LEU A 3 7.78 -7.16 -12.56
CA LEU A 3 6.68 -7.38 -11.63
C LEU A 3 5.38 -7.55 -12.41
N THR A 4 4.55 -8.50 -11.99
CA THR A 4 3.23 -8.79 -12.57
C THR A 4 2.22 -9.09 -11.47
N SER A 5 0.94 -8.97 -11.81
CA SER A 5 -0.16 -9.38 -10.95
C SER A 5 -1.18 -10.19 -11.76
N THR A 6 -1.78 -11.20 -11.14
CA THR A 6 -2.98 -11.88 -11.66
C THR A 6 -4.26 -11.22 -11.15
N SER A 7 -4.14 -10.30 -10.20
CA SER A 7 -5.27 -9.57 -9.62
C SER A 7 -5.74 -8.40 -10.48
N PHE A 8 -4.82 -7.76 -11.21
CA PHE A 8 -5.11 -6.65 -12.12
C PHE A 8 -4.01 -6.51 -13.18
N ALA A 9 -4.32 -5.90 -14.31
CA ALA A 9 -3.33 -5.53 -15.32
C ALA A 9 -2.70 -4.17 -14.99
N ASN A 10 -1.47 -3.93 -15.48
CA ASN A 10 -0.82 -2.63 -15.28
C ASN A 10 -1.69 -1.49 -15.85
N ASP A 11 -1.82 -0.41 -15.10
CA ASP A 11 -2.64 0.78 -15.37
C ASP A 11 -4.16 0.53 -15.47
N ALA A 12 -4.62 -0.69 -15.09
CA ALA A 12 -6.04 -0.99 -15.03
C ALA A 12 -6.66 -0.60 -13.67
N THR A 13 -7.98 -0.53 -13.65
CA THR A 13 -8.73 -0.31 -12.41
C THR A 13 -8.50 -1.45 -11.41
N LEU A 14 -8.18 -1.10 -10.17
CA LEU A 14 -8.03 -2.06 -9.08
C LEU A 14 -9.38 -2.72 -8.78
N PRO A 15 -9.52 -4.05 -8.85
CA PRO A 15 -10.77 -4.71 -8.47
C PRO A 15 -11.13 -4.40 -7.01
N VAL A 16 -12.41 -4.17 -6.79
CA VAL A 16 -12.97 -3.68 -5.52
C VAL A 16 -12.60 -4.54 -4.31
N GLU A 17 -12.36 -5.83 -4.49
CA GLU A 17 -11.96 -6.73 -3.41
C GLU A 17 -10.58 -6.41 -2.81
N PHE A 18 -9.71 -5.70 -3.55
CA PHE A 18 -8.40 -5.25 -3.09
C PHE A 18 -8.41 -3.83 -2.51
N ALA A 19 -9.54 -3.13 -2.59
CA ALA A 19 -9.71 -1.82 -2.02
C ALA A 19 -10.12 -1.89 -0.54
N PHE A 20 -9.81 -0.84 0.22
CA PHE A 20 -10.30 -0.62 1.59
C PHE A 20 -11.74 -0.14 1.56
N GLY A 21 -12.05 0.83 0.69
CA GLY A 21 -13.37 1.39 0.48
C GLY A 21 -13.91 1.10 -0.93
N LYS A 22 -15.22 1.11 -1.06
CA LYS A 22 -15.96 1.00 -2.33
C LYS A 22 -17.11 2.00 -2.33
N VAL A 23 -17.61 2.32 -3.53
CA VAL A 23 -18.82 3.13 -3.67
C VAL A 23 -19.96 2.43 -2.94
N ALA A 24 -20.65 3.17 -2.07
CA ALA A 24 -21.80 2.65 -1.32
C ALA A 24 -23.10 2.82 -2.12
N SER A 25 -24.10 1.97 -1.81
CA SER A 25 -25.47 2.13 -2.33
C SER A 25 -26.21 3.30 -1.65
N GLU A 26 -25.85 3.61 -0.41
CA GLU A 26 -26.35 4.74 0.39
C GLU A 26 -25.15 5.44 1.02
N GLY A 27 -25.15 6.76 1.01
CA GLY A 27 -23.96 7.55 1.35
C GLY A 27 -22.92 7.49 0.23
N HIS A 28 -21.63 7.58 0.56
CA HIS A 28 -20.57 7.66 -0.45
C HIS A 28 -19.66 6.44 -0.43
N VAL A 29 -19.28 5.96 0.75
CA VAL A 29 -18.27 4.94 0.93
C VAL A 29 -18.77 3.81 1.84
N ALA A 30 -18.57 2.58 1.41
CA ALA A 30 -18.71 1.38 2.24
C ALA A 30 -17.37 0.64 2.31
N LEU A 31 -17.14 -0.11 3.38
CA LEU A 31 -15.95 -0.95 3.50
C LEU A 31 -15.95 -2.08 2.45
N SER A 32 -14.77 -2.42 1.95
CA SER A 32 -14.57 -3.51 1.01
C SER A 32 -13.81 -4.67 1.64
N SER A 33 -13.43 -5.67 0.82
CA SER A 33 -12.76 -6.88 1.31
C SER A 33 -11.33 -6.66 1.74
N ASN A 34 -10.70 -5.56 1.34
CA ASN A 34 -9.37 -5.14 1.78
C ASN A 34 -8.31 -6.27 1.70
N ARG A 35 -8.38 -7.09 0.66
CA ARG A 35 -7.41 -8.15 0.40
C ARG A 35 -6.15 -7.56 -0.23
N ASN A 36 -4.96 -8.02 0.15
CA ASN A 36 -3.79 -7.67 -0.65
C ASN A 36 -3.90 -8.34 -2.03
N PRO A 37 -3.48 -7.67 -3.13
CA PRO A 37 -3.43 -8.30 -4.44
C PRO A 37 -2.31 -9.33 -4.53
N HIS A 38 -2.38 -10.20 -5.54
CA HIS A 38 -1.29 -11.05 -5.96
C HIS A 38 -0.17 -10.21 -6.58
N LEU A 39 1.08 -10.53 -6.25
CA LEU A 39 2.28 -9.98 -6.86
C LEU A 39 3.25 -11.12 -7.16
N ALA A 40 3.83 -11.14 -8.37
CA ALA A 40 4.88 -12.08 -8.73
C ALA A 40 6.00 -11.37 -9.50
N TRP A 41 7.26 -11.73 -9.22
CA TRP A 41 8.42 -11.10 -9.85
C TRP A 41 9.42 -12.11 -10.39
N SER A 42 10.03 -11.73 -11.52
CA SER A 42 11.02 -12.52 -12.24
C SER A 42 12.20 -11.67 -12.69
N ASP A 43 13.15 -12.31 -13.37
CA ASP A 43 14.33 -11.65 -13.92
C ASP A 43 15.10 -10.86 -12.86
N VAL A 44 15.26 -11.49 -11.70
CA VAL A 44 15.96 -10.89 -10.54
C VAL A 44 17.46 -10.89 -10.78
N PRO A 45 18.21 -9.93 -10.20
CA PRO A 45 19.67 -9.90 -10.30
C PRO A 45 20.31 -11.16 -9.75
N ASP A 46 21.38 -11.64 -10.40
CA ASP A 46 22.21 -12.72 -9.91
C ASP A 46 23.27 -12.23 -8.91
N GLY A 47 23.71 -13.10 -8.03
CA GLY A 47 24.94 -12.95 -7.24
C GLY A 47 24.72 -12.36 -5.86
N THR A 48 24.58 -11.04 -5.71
CA THR A 48 24.55 -10.36 -4.41
C THR A 48 23.14 -10.17 -3.81
N LEU A 49 22.10 -10.67 -4.49
CA LEU A 49 20.72 -10.60 -3.98
C LEU A 49 20.59 -11.29 -2.62
N SER A 50 20.07 -10.57 -1.64
CA SER A 50 19.92 -11.06 -0.27
C SER A 50 18.50 -11.04 0.25
N SER A 51 17.68 -10.07 -0.15
CA SER A 51 16.26 -10.02 0.23
C SER A 51 15.43 -9.15 -0.72
N PHE A 52 14.10 -9.12 -0.47
CA PHE A 52 13.20 -8.21 -1.17
C PHE A 52 12.43 -7.33 -0.19
N VAL A 53 12.03 -6.18 -0.71
CA VAL A 53 11.14 -5.22 -0.06
C VAL A 53 9.96 -4.93 -0.98
N VAL A 54 8.76 -4.88 -0.42
CA VAL A 54 7.53 -4.52 -1.14
C VAL A 54 6.95 -3.26 -0.54
N VAL A 55 6.64 -2.29 -1.39
CA VAL A 55 5.97 -1.04 -1.01
C VAL A 55 4.78 -0.83 -1.94
N CYS A 56 3.64 -0.44 -1.38
CA CYS A 56 2.53 0.12 -2.13
C CYS A 56 2.29 1.54 -1.63
N HIS A 57 2.25 2.51 -2.55
CA HIS A 57 1.91 3.90 -2.23
C HIS A 57 0.96 4.50 -3.27
N ASP A 58 0.21 5.50 -2.84
CA ASP A 58 -0.62 6.39 -3.65
C ASP A 58 0.06 7.76 -3.71
N PRO A 59 0.59 8.20 -4.86
CA PRO A 59 1.23 9.52 -5.00
C PRO A 59 0.25 10.66 -5.25
N ASP A 60 -1.05 10.38 -5.27
CA ASP A 60 -2.09 11.31 -5.68
C ASP A 60 -2.94 11.83 -4.50
N VAL A 61 -2.53 11.54 -3.25
CA VAL A 61 -3.29 11.94 -2.06
C VAL A 61 -3.25 13.47 -1.87
N PRO A 62 -4.38 14.14 -1.61
CA PRO A 62 -4.42 15.57 -1.35
C PRO A 62 -3.44 15.98 -0.23
N SER A 63 -2.62 17.02 -0.47
CA SER A 63 -1.65 17.52 0.52
C SER A 63 -2.29 18.16 1.75
N ARG A 64 -3.61 18.40 1.71
CA ARG A 64 -4.43 18.91 2.83
C ARG A 64 -5.85 18.38 2.71
N GLY A 65 -6.53 18.24 3.88
CA GLY A 65 -7.84 17.62 4.00
C GLY A 65 -9.03 18.58 3.97
N ASP A 66 -8.83 19.87 3.70
CA ASP A 66 -9.90 20.90 3.85
C ASP A 66 -11.11 20.64 2.95
N ASP A 67 -10.87 20.09 1.78
CA ASP A 67 -11.88 19.80 0.76
C ASP A 67 -12.27 18.31 0.69
N VAL A 68 -11.59 17.45 1.46
CA VAL A 68 -11.81 16.00 1.43
C VAL A 68 -13.17 15.67 2.03
N ASP A 69 -13.91 14.80 1.33
CA ASP A 69 -15.22 14.26 1.77
C ASP A 69 -16.28 15.35 2.06
N ARG A 70 -16.28 16.43 1.26
CA ARG A 70 -17.25 17.53 1.36
C ARG A 70 -18.35 17.41 0.32
N GLU A 71 -19.60 17.60 0.74
CA GLU A 71 -20.79 17.57 -0.14
C GLU A 71 -20.86 18.78 -1.08
N ASP A 72 -20.35 19.94 -0.64
CA ASP A 72 -20.50 21.22 -1.30
C ASP A 72 -19.36 21.57 -2.27
N ARG A 73 -18.34 20.70 -2.37
CA ARG A 73 -17.15 20.96 -3.21
C ARG A 73 -16.40 19.69 -3.58
N GLU A 74 -15.51 19.81 -4.56
CA GLU A 74 -14.55 18.77 -4.94
C GLU A 74 -13.16 19.10 -4.39
N VAL A 75 -12.33 18.04 -4.24
CA VAL A 75 -10.89 18.22 -4.07
C VAL A 75 -10.34 18.74 -5.40
N PRO A 76 -9.69 19.93 -5.43
CA PRO A 76 -9.22 20.51 -6.67
C PRO A 76 -8.19 19.66 -7.40
N HIS A 77 -8.30 19.61 -8.73
CA HIS A 77 -7.36 18.91 -9.61
C HIS A 77 -5.91 19.39 -9.46
N ASP A 78 -5.72 20.69 -9.26
CA ASP A 78 -4.42 21.38 -9.18
C ASP A 78 -3.85 21.45 -7.75
N LEU A 79 -4.54 20.86 -6.76
CA LEU A 79 -4.02 20.78 -5.42
C LEU A 79 -2.74 19.93 -5.40
N PRO A 80 -1.63 20.38 -4.78
CA PRO A 80 -0.46 19.56 -4.60
C PRO A 80 -0.77 18.20 -3.96
N ARG A 81 -0.12 17.17 -4.45
CA ARG A 81 -0.33 15.79 -3.99
C ARG A 81 0.88 15.30 -3.20
N VAL A 82 0.65 14.32 -2.32
CA VAL A 82 1.67 13.70 -1.47
C VAL A 82 1.52 12.19 -1.49
N ASP A 83 2.62 11.49 -1.19
CA ASP A 83 2.59 10.04 -1.05
C ASP A 83 1.80 9.61 0.19
N PHE A 84 1.03 8.53 0.04
CA PHE A 84 0.37 7.81 1.11
C PHE A 84 0.71 6.33 1.00
N PHE A 85 1.35 5.78 2.02
CA PHE A 85 1.80 4.40 2.00
C PHE A 85 0.70 3.44 2.46
N HIS A 86 0.32 2.54 1.57
CA HIS A 86 -0.72 1.53 1.78
C HIS A 86 -0.16 0.19 2.25
N TRP A 87 1.11 -0.09 1.95
CA TRP A 87 1.77 -1.33 2.33
C TRP A 87 3.28 -1.17 2.41
N VAL A 88 3.86 -1.68 3.47
CA VAL A 88 5.30 -1.82 3.64
C VAL A 88 5.58 -3.22 4.15
N LEU A 89 6.41 -3.98 3.43
CA LEU A 89 6.82 -5.33 3.79
C LEU A 89 8.30 -5.50 3.46
N ILE A 90 9.11 -5.83 4.47
CA ILE A 90 10.56 -5.89 4.35
C ILE A 90 11.13 -7.25 4.70
N ASN A 91 12.37 -7.48 4.24
CA ASN A 91 13.17 -8.66 4.55
C ASN A 91 12.57 -9.97 4.03
N LEU A 92 11.83 -9.94 2.91
CA LEU A 92 11.42 -11.16 2.24
C LEU A 92 12.67 -11.91 1.76
N PRO A 93 12.71 -13.26 1.90
CA PRO A 93 13.89 -14.04 1.56
C PRO A 93 14.26 -13.95 0.07
N ALA A 94 15.53 -14.15 -0.24
CA ALA A 94 16.09 -14.03 -1.60
C ALA A 94 15.44 -14.99 -2.62
N ASP A 95 14.84 -16.08 -2.18
CA ASP A 95 14.11 -17.04 -3.01
C ASP A 95 12.62 -16.74 -3.17
N ALA A 96 12.09 -15.71 -2.49
CA ALA A 96 10.71 -15.27 -2.68
C ALA A 96 10.49 -14.79 -4.12
N ARG A 97 9.37 -15.19 -4.74
CA ARG A 97 8.99 -14.78 -6.11
C ARG A 97 7.53 -14.39 -6.23
N GLU A 98 6.77 -14.54 -5.16
CA GLU A 98 5.33 -14.37 -5.21
C GLU A 98 4.78 -13.98 -3.83
N ILE A 99 3.74 -13.18 -3.85
CA ILE A 99 2.81 -12.97 -2.73
C ILE A 99 1.41 -13.31 -3.23
N VAL A 100 0.78 -14.30 -2.62
CA VAL A 100 -0.57 -14.75 -2.99
C VAL A 100 -1.61 -13.73 -2.51
N ALA A 101 -2.64 -13.50 -3.31
CA ALA A 101 -3.73 -12.58 -2.97
C ALA A 101 -4.43 -12.97 -1.66
N GLY A 102 -4.64 -12.00 -0.77
CA GLY A 102 -5.37 -12.17 0.48
C GLY A 102 -4.59 -12.87 1.60
N THR A 103 -3.27 -13.14 1.43
CA THR A 103 -2.47 -13.80 2.47
C THR A 103 -1.96 -12.81 3.54
N HIS A 104 -1.75 -11.56 3.19
CA HIS A 104 -1.24 -10.52 4.09
C HIS A 104 -2.33 -9.55 4.59
N SER A 105 -3.50 -9.54 3.94
CA SER A 105 -4.66 -8.75 4.37
C SER A 105 -5.95 -9.35 3.86
N HIS A 106 -6.97 -9.41 4.72
CA HIS A 106 -8.33 -9.79 4.38
C HIS A 106 -9.30 -9.17 5.38
N GLY A 107 -10.12 -8.25 4.91
CA GLY A 107 -11.03 -7.45 5.73
C GLY A 107 -10.40 -6.21 6.34
N VAL A 108 -11.24 -5.25 6.66
CA VAL A 108 -10.86 -4.06 7.42
C VAL A 108 -10.88 -4.39 8.91
N THR A 109 -9.82 -4.04 9.61
CA THR A 109 -9.70 -4.26 11.05
C THR A 109 -9.79 -2.92 11.78
N PRO A 110 -10.92 -2.58 12.41
CA PRO A 110 -11.03 -1.37 13.22
C PRO A 110 -9.96 -1.34 14.33
N ARG A 111 -9.44 -0.16 14.61
CA ARG A 111 -8.40 0.09 15.62
C ARG A 111 -7.04 -0.51 15.31
N GLY A 112 -6.78 -0.74 14.01
CA GLY A 112 -5.49 -1.16 13.51
C GLY A 112 -5.30 -2.67 13.41
N LYS A 113 -4.24 -3.05 12.70
CA LYS A 113 -3.78 -4.42 12.52
C LYS A 113 -2.49 -4.65 13.27
N LYS A 114 -2.37 -5.84 13.89
CA LYS A 114 -1.19 -6.23 14.65
C LYS A 114 0.04 -6.37 13.74
N GLY A 115 1.16 -6.03 14.30
CA GLY A 115 2.48 -6.17 13.67
C GLY A 115 3.61 -5.95 14.68
N PRO A 116 4.84 -5.80 14.21
CA PRO A 116 5.29 -5.81 12.79
C PRO A 116 5.40 -7.20 12.16
N ARG A 117 5.38 -8.31 12.94
CA ARG A 117 5.44 -9.66 12.36
C ARG A 117 4.10 -9.99 11.68
N PRO A 118 4.11 -10.44 10.41
CA PRO A 118 2.91 -10.93 9.74
C PRO A 118 2.27 -12.09 10.51
N ASP A 119 0.93 -12.13 10.54
CA ASP A 119 0.18 -13.24 11.16
C ASP A 119 -0.01 -14.39 10.16
N LEU A 120 1.12 -14.87 9.63
CA LEU A 120 1.22 -16.02 8.73
C LEU A 120 2.62 -16.62 8.84
N PRO A 121 2.82 -17.88 8.40
CA PRO A 121 4.14 -18.48 8.35
C PRO A 121 5.06 -17.72 7.37
N VAL A 122 6.02 -16.98 7.90
CA VAL A 122 7.05 -16.26 7.14
C VAL A 122 8.44 -16.55 7.71
N ALA A 123 9.46 -16.32 6.90
CA ALA A 123 10.85 -16.42 7.34
C ALA A 123 11.13 -15.43 8.49
N ASP A 124 12.11 -15.79 9.33
CA ASP A 124 12.52 -14.92 10.41
C ASP A 124 13.06 -13.59 9.89
N GLY A 125 12.59 -12.48 10.49
CA GLY A 125 12.97 -11.15 10.11
C GLY A 125 12.03 -10.47 9.11
N VAL A 126 11.09 -11.18 8.48
CA VAL A 126 10.04 -10.57 7.67
C VAL A 126 9.15 -9.70 8.55
N ARG A 127 8.96 -8.43 8.17
CA ARG A 127 8.20 -7.46 8.96
C ARG A 127 7.30 -6.61 8.07
N HIS A 128 6.08 -6.38 8.54
CA HIS A 128 5.22 -5.30 8.06
C HIS A 128 5.62 -3.96 8.68
N GLY A 129 5.59 -2.91 7.89
CA GLY A 129 5.62 -1.55 8.39
C GLY A 129 4.21 -1.02 8.68
N LEU A 130 4.17 0.13 9.35
CA LEU A 130 2.97 0.95 9.52
C LEU A 130 2.62 1.60 8.19
N ASN A 131 1.36 1.49 7.80
CA ASN A 131 0.80 2.24 6.70
C ASN A 131 0.18 3.56 7.19
N ASP A 132 -0.12 4.48 6.28
CA ASP A 132 -0.50 5.85 6.63
C ASP A 132 -1.95 5.98 7.11
N TYR A 133 -2.76 4.92 7.04
CA TYR A 133 -4.04 4.88 7.76
C TYR A 133 -3.86 5.06 9.27
N THR A 134 -2.69 4.70 9.82
CA THR A 134 -2.32 4.99 11.22
C THR A 134 -2.44 6.49 11.54
N GLY A 135 -1.90 7.34 10.67
CA GLY A 135 -1.99 8.79 10.79
C GLY A 135 -3.38 9.33 10.43
N TRP A 136 -3.96 8.80 9.35
CA TRP A 136 -5.27 9.22 8.87
C TRP A 136 -6.37 9.05 9.93
N PHE A 137 -6.38 7.90 10.62
CA PHE A 137 -7.38 7.62 11.64
C PHE A 137 -7.00 8.11 13.05
N ALA A 138 -5.94 8.88 13.22
CA ALA A 138 -5.50 9.33 14.56
C ALA A 138 -6.58 10.13 15.34
N GLY A 139 -7.48 10.80 14.63
CA GLY A 139 -8.61 11.55 15.21
C GLY A 139 -9.93 10.79 15.30
N ASP A 140 -10.01 9.57 14.77
CA ASP A 140 -11.24 8.77 14.72
C ASP A 140 -11.31 7.82 15.92
N ALA A 141 -12.36 7.95 16.75
CA ALA A 141 -12.50 7.15 17.97
C ALA A 141 -12.70 5.65 17.72
N ASP A 142 -13.30 5.29 16.57
CA ASP A 142 -13.62 3.90 16.22
C ASP A 142 -12.49 3.22 15.41
N MET A 143 -11.70 4.02 14.69
CA MET A 143 -10.68 3.50 13.80
C MET A 143 -9.23 3.76 14.28
N LYS A 144 -8.99 4.66 15.22
CA LYS A 144 -7.65 5.01 15.73
C LYS A 144 -6.86 3.77 16.18
N GLY A 145 -5.67 3.59 15.63
CA GLY A 145 -4.76 2.50 15.98
C GLY A 145 -3.56 2.40 15.04
N ASP A 146 -2.72 1.40 15.27
CA ASP A 146 -1.55 1.09 14.44
C ASP A 146 -1.96 0.12 13.32
N TYR A 147 -1.78 0.54 12.08
CA TYR A 147 -2.13 -0.25 10.90
C TYR A 147 -0.87 -0.84 10.26
N TYR A 148 -0.57 -2.10 10.58
CA TYR A 148 0.53 -2.83 9.96
C TYR A 148 0.09 -3.59 8.71
N GLY A 149 0.95 -3.60 7.68
CA GLY A 149 0.72 -4.34 6.44
C GLY A 149 -0.15 -3.59 5.44
N TYR A 150 -0.88 -4.35 4.62
CA TYR A 150 -1.66 -3.81 3.52
C TYR A 150 -3.03 -3.32 3.99
N ASP A 151 -3.35 -2.08 3.66
CA ASP A 151 -4.71 -1.55 3.60
C ASP A 151 -4.91 -0.85 2.25
N GLY A 152 -5.94 -1.25 1.53
CA GLY A 152 -6.13 -0.91 0.12
C GLY A 152 -6.64 0.49 -0.15
N ALA A 153 -7.02 0.71 -1.39
CA ALA A 153 -7.49 1.99 -1.90
C ALA A 153 -8.76 2.49 -1.21
N CYS A 154 -8.75 3.77 -0.83
CA CYS A 154 -9.93 4.52 -0.39
C CYS A 154 -9.71 6.02 -0.61
N PRO A 155 -9.59 6.46 -1.88
CA PRO A 155 -9.43 7.88 -2.18
C PRO A 155 -10.69 8.67 -1.79
N PRO A 156 -10.60 10.00 -1.59
CA PRO A 156 -11.77 10.80 -1.33
C PRO A 156 -12.84 10.62 -2.41
N TRP A 157 -14.10 10.39 -2.01
CA TRP A 157 -15.20 10.16 -2.96
C TRP A 157 -15.55 11.39 -3.80
N ASN A 158 -15.08 12.56 -3.40
CA ASN A 158 -15.23 13.84 -4.12
C ASN A 158 -13.92 14.32 -4.77
N ASP A 159 -12.89 13.45 -4.90
CA ASP A 159 -11.67 13.86 -5.61
C ASP A 159 -11.91 13.98 -7.11
N SER A 160 -11.38 15.04 -7.71
CA SER A 160 -11.52 15.33 -9.14
C SER A 160 -10.56 14.55 -10.03
N ILE A 161 -9.66 13.71 -9.45
CA ILE A 161 -8.74 12.86 -10.18
C ILE A 161 -8.90 11.38 -9.80
N VAL A 162 -8.48 10.50 -10.70
CA VAL A 162 -8.31 9.08 -10.41
C VAL A 162 -6.95 8.89 -9.75
N HIS A 163 -6.90 8.17 -8.61
CA HIS A 163 -5.66 7.88 -7.90
C HIS A 163 -4.93 6.67 -8.46
N ARG A 164 -3.60 6.68 -8.36
CA ARG A 164 -2.71 5.58 -8.73
C ARG A 164 -2.22 4.85 -7.50
N TYR A 165 -2.19 3.54 -7.56
CA TYR A 165 -1.66 2.66 -6.51
C TYR A 165 -0.47 1.94 -7.08
N VAL A 166 0.73 2.38 -6.71
CA VAL A 166 2.00 1.90 -7.25
C VAL A 166 2.56 0.82 -6.34
N PHE A 167 2.56 -0.42 -6.80
CA PHE A 167 3.18 -1.55 -6.12
C PHE A 167 4.60 -1.72 -6.66
N THR A 168 5.60 -1.58 -5.79
CA THR A 168 7.02 -1.71 -6.14
C THR A 168 7.66 -2.83 -5.34
N VAL A 169 8.42 -3.67 -6.02
CA VAL A 169 9.29 -4.68 -5.40
C VAL A 169 10.74 -4.28 -5.65
N TYR A 170 11.51 -4.19 -4.57
CA TYR A 170 12.94 -3.89 -4.58
C TYR A 170 13.73 -5.16 -4.28
N ALA A 171 14.70 -5.51 -5.13
CA ALA A 171 15.71 -6.51 -4.86
C ALA A 171 16.90 -5.83 -4.20
N VAL A 172 17.34 -6.30 -3.02
CA VAL A 172 18.38 -5.64 -2.24
C VAL A 172 19.54 -6.57 -1.89
N ASP A 173 20.72 -6.00 -1.69
CA ASP A 173 21.98 -6.69 -1.41
C ASP A 173 22.20 -7.03 0.08
N VAL A 174 21.25 -6.65 0.96
CA VAL A 174 21.30 -6.94 2.39
C VAL A 174 20.19 -7.91 2.80
N PRO A 175 20.46 -8.87 3.72
CA PRO A 175 19.46 -9.82 4.18
C PRO A 175 18.41 -9.16 5.08
N ARG A 176 18.75 -8.02 5.69
CA ARG A 176 17.87 -7.23 6.54
C ARG A 176 18.19 -5.75 6.36
N LEU A 177 17.17 -4.94 6.13
CA LEU A 177 17.31 -3.50 6.22
C LEU A 177 17.49 -3.09 7.69
N GLU A 178 18.52 -2.32 7.95
CA GLU A 178 18.79 -1.77 9.28
C GLU A 178 17.91 -0.54 9.54
N ILE A 179 16.79 -0.77 10.20
CA ILE A 179 15.91 0.28 10.70
C ILE A 179 15.89 0.16 12.22
N PRO A 180 16.28 1.23 12.95
CA PRO A 180 16.35 1.18 14.40
C PRO A 180 15.02 0.72 15.02
N GLU A 181 15.08 -0.21 15.99
CA GLU A 181 13.89 -0.83 16.60
C GLU A 181 12.97 0.20 17.31
N HIS A 182 13.52 1.30 17.76
CA HIS A 182 12.76 2.40 18.40
C HIS A 182 12.10 3.35 17.41
N HIS A 183 12.35 3.19 16.10
CA HIS A 183 11.64 3.94 15.07
C HIS A 183 10.45 3.13 14.57
N ALA A 184 9.32 3.82 14.36
CA ALA A 184 8.21 3.23 13.64
C ALA A 184 8.66 2.85 12.23
N LEU A 185 8.37 1.63 11.79
CA LEU A 185 8.71 1.16 10.45
C LEU A 185 7.69 1.75 9.44
N THR A 186 7.91 2.98 8.98
CA THR A 186 7.05 3.66 8.00
C THR A 186 7.60 3.53 6.59
N GLY A 187 6.76 3.81 5.57
CA GLY A 187 7.19 3.80 4.17
C GLY A 187 8.36 4.74 3.89
N ALA A 188 8.32 5.95 4.41
CA ALA A 188 9.40 6.94 4.23
C ALA A 188 10.74 6.45 4.83
N GLN A 189 10.71 5.81 6.01
CA GLN A 189 11.92 5.25 6.63
C GLN A 189 12.46 4.06 5.85
N VAL A 190 11.59 3.21 5.30
CA VAL A 190 12.01 2.10 4.45
C VAL A 190 12.64 2.60 3.17
N LEU A 191 12.04 3.58 2.48
CA LEU A 191 12.64 4.17 1.27
C LEU A 191 13.99 4.83 1.56
N ALA A 192 14.15 5.47 2.72
CA ALA A 192 15.44 6.01 3.13
C ALA A 192 16.48 4.91 3.40
N ALA A 193 16.08 3.80 4.04
CA ALA A 193 16.98 2.67 4.32
C ALA A 193 17.35 1.87 3.06
N LEU A 194 16.56 1.94 2.00
CA LEU A 194 16.86 1.32 0.70
C LEU A 194 18.01 2.01 -0.06
N GLN A 195 18.36 3.25 0.29
CA GLN A 195 19.39 4.01 -0.42
C GLN A 195 20.75 3.30 -0.36
N GLY A 196 21.31 3.03 -1.54
CA GLY A 196 22.60 2.33 -1.70
C GLY A 196 22.51 0.80 -1.63
N HIS A 197 21.33 0.23 -1.38
CA HIS A 197 21.12 -1.21 -1.28
C HIS A 197 20.28 -1.83 -2.42
N VAL A 198 19.66 -1.00 -3.26
CA VAL A 198 18.80 -1.48 -4.35
C VAL A 198 19.64 -2.00 -5.52
N LEU A 199 19.51 -3.27 -5.84
CA LEU A 199 20.10 -3.91 -7.01
C LEU A 199 19.22 -3.78 -8.25
N ALA A 200 17.91 -3.88 -8.07
CA ALA A 200 16.90 -3.71 -9.11
C ALA A 200 15.54 -3.44 -8.47
N GLU A 201 14.67 -2.81 -9.23
CA GLU A 201 13.28 -2.60 -8.86
C GLU A 201 12.34 -2.89 -10.05
N ALA A 202 11.10 -3.19 -9.73
CA ALA A 202 10.02 -3.26 -10.73
C ALA A 202 8.71 -2.85 -10.07
N ALA A 203 7.86 -2.19 -10.86
CA ALA A 203 6.57 -1.71 -10.38
C ALA A 203 5.43 -2.18 -11.30
N VAL A 204 4.24 -2.25 -10.73
CA VAL A 204 2.95 -2.36 -11.40
C VAL A 204 1.98 -1.37 -10.76
N THR A 205 1.22 -0.67 -11.58
CA THR A 205 0.29 0.37 -11.13
C THR A 205 -1.15 -0.09 -11.35
N ALA A 206 -2.00 0.14 -10.35
CA ALA A 206 -3.45 0.11 -10.50
C ALA A 206 -4.03 1.50 -10.32
N THR A 207 -5.23 1.75 -10.84
CA THR A 207 -5.96 2.99 -10.66
C THR A 207 -7.23 2.74 -9.85
N TYR A 208 -7.68 3.72 -9.07
CA TYR A 208 -8.94 3.62 -8.33
C TYR A 208 -9.56 4.99 -8.08
N SER A 209 -10.88 5.04 -8.07
CA SER A 209 -11.63 6.23 -7.69
C SER A 209 -12.92 5.82 -6.99
N LEU A 210 -13.32 6.59 -5.98
CA LEU A 210 -14.63 6.51 -5.35
C LEU A 210 -15.58 7.62 -5.87
N ASN A 211 -15.08 8.54 -6.71
CA ASN A 211 -15.91 9.55 -7.36
C ASN A 211 -16.77 8.87 -8.44
N PRO A 212 -18.12 8.86 -8.30
CA PRO A 212 -18.99 8.20 -9.27
C PRO A 212 -18.88 8.74 -10.70
N ARG A 213 -18.35 9.96 -10.88
CA ARG A 213 -18.12 10.55 -12.20
C ARG A 213 -16.85 10.05 -12.89
N LEU A 214 -15.91 9.47 -12.11
CA LEU A 214 -14.62 8.98 -12.58
C LEU A 214 -14.51 7.45 -12.48
N ALA A 215 -15.40 6.82 -11.73
CA ALA A 215 -15.48 5.37 -11.62
C ALA A 215 -16.08 4.83 -12.91
N GLY A 216 -15.23 4.36 -13.82
CA GLY A 216 -15.58 3.71 -15.08
C GLY A 216 -15.72 2.20 -14.94
#